data_66098563d6d496dbc035b7ccc2855531
#
_entry.id   66098563d6d496dbc035b7ccc2855531
#
_cell.length_a   1.000
_cell.length_b   1.000
_cell.length_c   1.000
_cell.angle_alpha   90.00
_cell.angle_beta   90.00
_cell.angle_gamma   90.00
#
_symmetry.space_group_name_H-M   'P 1'
#
loop_
_entity.id
_entity.type
_entity.pdbx_description
1 polymer ?
#
loop_
_entity_poly.entity_id
_entity_poly.type
_entity_poly.pdbx_seq_one_letter_code
_entity_poly.pdbx_strand_id
1 'polypeptide(L)'
;MHLKSSLLRASVATALMSIAGVAFAAASDFVIKDIRIEGIARTEPGTVLSHLPFQVGDEFTDAKGNTAIHALYGSGLFRDVRLQRDGNVLVVQVQERPAVASISTQGIRAFDHSAIEQSLRDVGLAEGRIFDHATLDRADQEMRRQYLARGYYGVDVKTTVTPLDRNRVRLSIVVDEGEAASIESIRFVGNRVMDDEELQEQMQLTPSGWMSWYTKSNLYSREKLAADIESIRSYYLNNGYLDFKVDSVQVSIAPNKQDIFITINVTEGEQYHVSGVELTGDMLGLHDELQQLIEVETGSIYNAEVINRTSTAITDKLSSIGYAFASARPNPVVTGDNEAKIVYTIDPGRRAYVRHVNISGNSKTQDEVIRREVRQY
;
A
#
# COMPACT_ATOMS: atom_id res chain seq x y z
N MET A 1 -50.36 53.28 -25.76
CA MET A 1 -51.61 53.97 -25.45
C MET A 1 -51.74 54.04 -23.92
N HIS A 2 -51.63 55.27 -23.44
CA HIS A 2 -52.03 55.86 -22.16
C HIS A 2 -51.73 55.11 -20.81
N LEU A 3 -50.84 55.70 -20.04
CA LEU A 3 -50.87 56.86 -19.11
C LEU A 3 -51.77 56.64 -17.88
N LYS A 4 -51.21 56.75 -16.73
CA LYS A 4 -51.25 57.79 -15.66
C LYS A 4 -51.06 57.13 -14.32
N SER A 5 -49.96 57.35 -13.62
CA SER A 5 -49.70 58.43 -12.64
C SER A 5 -50.77 58.55 -11.54
N SER A 6 -50.39 58.28 -10.29
CA SER A 6 -50.68 59.24 -9.23
C SER A 6 -49.82 58.94 -7.97
N LEU A 7 -49.10 59.92 -7.58
CA LEU A 7 -48.49 60.20 -6.30
C LEU A 7 -49.56 60.17 -5.17
N LEU A 8 -49.22 59.60 -4.01
CA LEU A 8 -49.62 60.24 -2.73
C LEU A 8 -48.62 59.90 -1.63
N ARG A 9 -48.25 60.95 -1.02
CA ARG A 9 -47.34 61.34 0.01
C ARG A 9 -47.51 60.62 1.36
N ALA A 10 -46.39 60.40 1.99
CA ALA A 10 -46.04 60.74 3.37
C ALA A 10 -46.78 60.05 4.52
N SER A 11 -46.00 59.27 5.31
CA SER A 11 -45.88 59.56 6.74
C SER A 11 -44.66 58.82 7.28
N VAL A 12 -43.70 59.60 7.75
CA VAL A 12 -42.55 59.22 8.56
C VAL A 12 -43.09 58.75 9.92
N ALA A 13 -42.89 57.49 10.21
CA ALA A 13 -42.98 56.98 11.57
C ALA A 13 -41.62 56.35 11.90
N THR A 14 -40.82 57.14 12.58
CA THR A 14 -39.52 56.75 13.18
C THR A 14 -39.81 55.78 14.32
N ALA A 15 -39.76 54.48 14.05
CA ALA A 15 -39.67 53.45 15.10
C ALA A 15 -38.20 53.23 15.42
N LEU A 16 -37.76 53.82 16.54
CA LEU A 16 -36.51 53.46 17.21
C LEU A 16 -36.63 51.99 17.61
N MET A 17 -36.07 51.10 16.81
CA MET A 17 -35.84 49.73 17.19
C MET A 17 -34.54 49.73 18.04
N SER A 18 -34.72 49.61 19.36
CA SER A 18 -33.66 49.36 20.33
C SER A 18 -33.03 48.02 19.99
N ILE A 19 -31.89 48.04 19.30
CA ILE A 19 -31.02 46.90 19.17
C ILE A 19 -30.46 46.70 20.57
N ALA A 20 -31.06 45.75 21.33
CA ALA A 20 -30.45 45.17 22.49
C ALA A 20 -29.22 44.43 22.00
N GLY A 21 -28.10 45.12 22.00
CA GLY A 21 -26.79 44.50 21.81
C GLY A 21 -26.64 43.39 22.84
N VAL A 22 -26.68 42.13 22.42
CA VAL A 22 -26.14 41.02 23.20
C VAL A 22 -24.66 41.37 23.32
N ALA A 23 -24.30 42.03 24.40
CA ALA A 23 -22.89 42.15 24.80
C ALA A 23 -22.37 40.72 24.98
N PHE A 24 -21.58 40.26 24.04
CA PHE A 24 -20.63 39.22 24.32
C PHE A 24 -19.74 39.76 25.44
N ALA A 25 -20.04 39.36 26.68
CA ALA A 25 -19.17 39.63 27.78
C ALA A 25 -17.84 38.95 27.44
N ALA A 26 -16.86 39.76 27.06
CA ALA A 26 -15.47 39.34 27.05
C ALA A 26 -15.22 38.72 28.44
N ALA A 27 -14.74 37.48 28.49
CA ALA A 27 -14.44 36.81 29.72
C ALA A 27 -13.37 37.61 30.43
N SER A 28 -13.78 38.42 31.44
CA SER A 28 -12.84 39.16 32.25
C SER A 28 -12.04 38.18 33.08
N ASP A 29 -10.72 38.37 33.12
CA ASP A 29 -9.80 37.61 33.97
C ASP A 29 -10.39 37.49 35.40
N PHE A 30 -10.38 36.31 35.99
CA PHE A 30 -10.88 36.07 37.33
C PHE A 30 -10.05 35.00 38.05
N VAL A 31 -10.04 35.09 39.36
CA VAL A 31 -9.37 34.06 40.18
C VAL A 31 -10.29 32.85 40.38
N ILE A 32 -9.79 31.68 39.97
CA ILE A 32 -10.52 30.41 40.05
C ILE A 32 -10.63 30.01 41.52
N LYS A 33 -11.82 30.00 42.10
CA LYS A 33 -12.04 29.50 43.49
C LYS A 33 -12.39 28.02 43.54
N ASP A 34 -12.92 27.50 42.46
CA ASP A 34 -13.28 26.07 42.31
C ASP A 34 -13.35 25.69 40.85
N ILE A 35 -13.14 24.39 40.55
CA ILE A 35 -13.26 23.82 39.20
C ILE A 35 -14.30 22.72 39.25
N ARG A 36 -15.42 22.92 38.55
CA ARG A 36 -16.48 21.92 38.41
C ARG A 36 -16.38 21.26 37.03
N ILE A 37 -16.36 19.92 37.05
CA ILE A 37 -16.30 19.13 35.81
C ILE A 37 -17.67 18.52 35.56
N GLU A 38 -18.22 18.70 34.37
CA GLU A 38 -19.53 18.21 33.97
C GLU A 38 -19.41 17.38 32.66
N GLY A 39 -20.29 16.35 32.53
CA GLY A 39 -20.37 15.54 31.32
C GLY A 39 -19.41 14.35 31.24
N ILE A 40 -18.66 14.06 32.32
CA ILE A 40 -17.90 12.81 32.45
C ILE A 40 -18.83 11.66 32.81
N ALA A 41 -18.61 10.49 32.21
CA ALA A 41 -19.36 9.27 32.51
C ALA A 41 -18.43 8.11 32.87
N ARG A 42 -17.23 8.08 32.35
CA ARG A 42 -16.23 7.02 32.54
C ARG A 42 -14.88 7.56 32.98
N THR A 43 -14.52 8.75 32.51
CA THR A 43 -13.26 9.42 32.86
C THR A 43 -13.35 9.91 34.31
N GLU A 44 -12.29 9.71 35.09
CA GLU A 44 -12.20 10.26 36.43
C GLU A 44 -11.94 11.78 36.38
N PRO A 45 -12.51 12.56 37.33
CA PRO A 45 -12.28 14.00 37.41
C PRO A 45 -10.78 14.39 37.41
N GLY A 46 -9.98 13.59 38.14
CA GLY A 46 -8.53 13.80 38.20
C GLY A 46 -7.82 13.78 36.83
N THR A 47 -8.30 12.95 35.91
CA THR A 47 -7.78 12.90 34.56
C THR A 47 -8.05 14.21 33.80
N VAL A 48 -9.22 14.80 33.93
CA VAL A 48 -9.52 16.11 33.33
C VAL A 48 -8.64 17.18 33.92
N LEU A 49 -8.54 17.22 35.28
CA LEU A 49 -7.73 18.22 36.01
C LEU A 49 -6.24 18.15 35.61
N SER A 50 -5.71 16.96 35.38
CA SER A 50 -4.29 16.79 34.98
C SER A 50 -3.95 17.38 33.60
N HIS A 51 -4.94 17.61 32.76
CA HIS A 51 -4.77 18.23 31.45
C HIS A 51 -4.97 19.74 31.45
N LEU A 52 -5.39 20.34 32.59
CA LEU A 52 -5.58 21.77 32.70
C LEU A 52 -4.24 22.48 33.04
N PRO A 53 -3.90 23.58 32.36
CA PRO A 53 -2.68 24.36 32.62
C PRO A 53 -2.83 25.33 33.80
N PHE A 54 -3.83 25.14 34.67
CA PHE A 54 -4.13 25.98 35.81
C PHE A 54 -4.79 25.16 36.94
N GLN A 55 -4.75 25.72 38.13
CA GLN A 55 -5.30 25.11 39.38
C GLN A 55 -6.23 26.10 40.07
N VAL A 56 -6.91 25.62 41.14
CA VAL A 56 -7.67 26.50 42.06
C VAL A 56 -6.70 27.49 42.69
N GLY A 57 -7.05 28.77 42.65
CA GLY A 57 -6.24 29.89 43.12
C GLY A 57 -5.53 30.65 41.99
N ASP A 58 -5.43 30.08 40.79
CA ASP A 58 -4.82 30.74 39.65
C ASP A 58 -5.78 31.77 39.01
N GLU A 59 -5.22 32.71 38.32
CA GLU A 59 -5.94 33.64 37.46
C GLU A 59 -6.26 32.99 36.13
N PHE A 60 -7.56 32.94 35.78
CA PHE A 60 -8.05 32.46 34.50
C PHE A 60 -7.95 33.57 33.47
N THR A 61 -7.33 33.27 32.32
CA THR A 61 -7.28 34.13 31.14
C THR A 61 -7.75 33.34 29.91
N ASP A 62 -8.24 34.04 28.87
CA ASP A 62 -8.65 33.41 27.62
C ASP A 62 -7.52 32.60 26.98
N ALA A 63 -6.27 33.04 27.10
CA ALA A 63 -5.12 32.28 26.59
C ALA A 63 -4.94 30.95 27.29
N LYS A 64 -5.07 30.90 28.62
CA LYS A 64 -5.04 29.66 29.41
C LYS A 64 -6.25 28.78 29.10
N GLY A 65 -7.42 29.39 28.90
CA GLY A 65 -8.63 28.66 28.48
C GLY A 65 -8.45 27.95 27.15
N ASN A 66 -7.92 28.65 26.15
CA ASN A 66 -7.62 28.04 24.84
C ASN A 66 -6.60 26.89 24.96
N THR A 67 -5.54 27.08 25.78
CA THR A 67 -4.56 26.02 26.03
C THR A 67 -5.20 24.79 26.68
N ALA A 68 -6.09 24.99 27.67
CA ALA A 68 -6.83 23.92 28.32
C ALA A 68 -7.71 23.14 27.32
N ILE A 69 -8.45 23.88 26.49
CA ILE A 69 -9.30 23.27 25.46
C ILE A 69 -8.45 22.44 24.50
N HIS A 70 -7.32 22.98 24.01
CA HIS A 70 -6.41 22.23 23.13
C HIS A 70 -5.81 20.98 23.82
N ALA A 71 -5.43 21.08 25.09
CA ALA A 71 -4.89 19.95 25.86
C ALA A 71 -5.93 18.85 26.04
N LEU A 72 -7.17 19.21 26.39
CA LEU A 72 -8.27 18.25 26.54
C LEU A 72 -8.66 17.60 25.23
N TYR A 73 -8.74 18.34 24.12
CA TYR A 73 -8.93 17.74 22.78
C TYR A 73 -7.76 16.85 22.39
N GLY A 74 -6.52 17.29 22.66
CA GLY A 74 -5.31 16.54 22.36
C GLY A 74 -5.19 15.20 23.11
N SER A 75 -5.88 15.07 24.26
CA SER A 75 -5.97 13.81 25.00
C SER A 75 -6.70 12.70 24.22
N GLY A 76 -7.53 13.08 23.20
CA GLY A 76 -8.36 12.16 22.46
C GLY A 76 -9.58 11.60 23.22
N LEU A 77 -9.76 11.96 24.50
CA LEU A 77 -10.83 11.44 25.37
C LEU A 77 -12.18 12.10 25.07
N PHE A 78 -12.18 13.34 24.61
CA PHE A 78 -13.36 14.17 24.51
C PHE A 78 -13.70 14.52 23.06
N ARG A 79 -15.01 14.53 22.76
CA ARG A 79 -15.56 14.95 21.48
C ARG A 79 -15.84 16.46 21.46
N ASP A 80 -16.30 16.99 22.62
CA ASP A 80 -16.58 18.42 22.80
C ASP A 80 -16.07 18.87 24.19
N VAL A 81 -15.51 20.08 24.22
CA VAL A 81 -15.00 20.71 25.44
C VAL A 81 -15.42 22.17 25.44
N ARG A 82 -16.07 22.59 26.52
CA ARG A 82 -16.50 23.97 26.73
C ARG A 82 -16.09 24.42 28.12
N LEU A 83 -15.59 25.64 28.18
CA LEU A 83 -15.29 26.31 29.44
C LEU A 83 -16.34 27.38 29.68
N GLN A 84 -16.94 27.38 30.87
CA GLN A 84 -17.95 28.36 31.27
C GLN A 84 -17.58 28.92 32.64
N ARG A 85 -17.92 30.16 32.86
CA ARG A 85 -17.75 30.83 34.16
C ARG A 85 -19.07 30.87 34.89
N ASP A 86 -19.10 30.37 36.13
CA ASP A 86 -20.22 30.50 37.07
C ASP A 86 -19.72 31.24 38.34
N GLY A 87 -19.83 32.58 38.30
CA GLY A 87 -19.22 33.41 39.35
C GLY A 87 -17.68 33.31 39.35
N ASN A 88 -17.12 32.71 40.38
CA ASN A 88 -15.68 32.40 40.51
C ASN A 88 -15.37 30.91 40.37
N VAL A 89 -16.36 30.12 39.93
CA VAL A 89 -16.21 28.70 39.60
C VAL A 89 -15.97 28.57 38.12
N LEU A 90 -14.95 27.84 37.70
CA LEU A 90 -14.74 27.45 36.29
C LEU A 90 -15.45 26.11 36.08
N VAL A 91 -16.45 26.12 35.18
CA VAL A 91 -17.14 24.90 34.77
C VAL A 91 -16.50 24.37 33.50
N VAL A 92 -15.91 23.19 33.59
CA VAL A 92 -15.34 22.44 32.49
C VAL A 92 -16.36 21.43 32.02
N GLN A 93 -17.11 21.78 30.97
CA GLN A 93 -18.11 20.91 30.40
C GLN A 93 -17.47 20.11 29.26
N VAL A 94 -17.48 18.76 29.39
CA VAL A 94 -16.88 17.85 28.42
C VAL A 94 -17.93 16.87 27.91
N GLN A 95 -17.75 16.43 26.66
CA GLN A 95 -18.48 15.31 26.13
C GLN A 95 -17.49 14.21 25.77
N GLU A 96 -17.51 13.11 26.55
CA GLU A 96 -16.62 11.99 26.33
C GLU A 96 -16.88 11.29 25.00
N ARG A 97 -15.81 10.84 24.33
CA ARG A 97 -15.92 9.86 23.25
C ARG A 97 -16.31 8.51 23.82
N PRO A 98 -17.23 7.77 23.23
CA PRO A 98 -17.58 6.44 23.69
C PRO A 98 -16.40 5.47 23.56
N ALA A 99 -16.43 4.38 24.34
CA ALA A 99 -15.48 3.28 24.19
C ALA A 99 -16.13 2.11 23.47
N VAL A 100 -15.33 1.38 22.70
CA VAL A 100 -15.74 0.13 22.07
C VAL A 100 -15.95 -0.93 23.14
N ALA A 101 -17.18 -1.42 23.27
CA ALA A 101 -17.51 -2.51 24.20
C ALA A 101 -17.28 -3.89 23.59
N SER A 102 -17.63 -4.03 22.31
CA SER A 102 -17.42 -5.27 21.56
C SER A 102 -17.42 -4.97 20.05
N ILE A 103 -16.70 -5.81 19.32
CA ILE A 103 -16.68 -5.81 17.85
C ILE A 103 -17.13 -7.21 17.41
N SER A 104 -18.14 -7.27 16.55
CA SER A 104 -18.57 -8.51 15.91
C SER A 104 -18.43 -8.40 14.40
N THR A 105 -17.87 -9.43 13.78
CA THR A 105 -17.72 -9.55 12.32
C THR A 105 -18.54 -10.72 11.82
N GLN A 106 -19.24 -10.54 10.69
CA GLN A 106 -20.06 -11.58 10.07
C GLN A 106 -19.88 -11.55 8.54
N GLY A 107 -20.06 -12.70 7.90
CA GLY A 107 -20.03 -12.84 6.43
C GLY A 107 -18.62 -12.98 5.85
N ILE A 108 -17.57 -12.99 6.66
CA ILE A 108 -16.17 -13.11 6.23
C ILE A 108 -15.82 -14.58 6.02
N ARG A 109 -15.41 -14.94 4.81
CA ARG A 109 -14.97 -16.29 4.38
C ARG A 109 -13.61 -16.27 3.68
N ALA A 110 -13.30 -15.17 2.98
CA ALA A 110 -12.07 -15.02 2.20
C ALA A 110 -10.82 -14.77 3.05
N PHE A 111 -11.00 -14.47 4.34
CA PHE A 111 -9.93 -14.16 5.28
C PHE A 111 -10.11 -14.93 6.58
N ASP A 112 -8.99 -15.24 7.24
CA ASP A 112 -9.02 -15.75 8.60
C ASP A 112 -9.52 -14.69 9.58
N HIS A 113 -10.40 -15.08 10.49
CA HIS A 113 -10.94 -14.17 11.51
C HIS A 113 -9.84 -13.48 12.32
N SER A 114 -8.79 -14.21 12.70
CA SER A 114 -7.65 -13.67 13.44
C SER A 114 -6.90 -12.57 12.68
N ALA A 115 -6.77 -12.72 11.36
CA ALA A 115 -6.12 -11.71 10.51
C ALA A 115 -6.96 -10.42 10.43
N ILE A 116 -8.28 -10.55 10.32
CA ILE A 116 -9.19 -9.40 10.33
C ILE A 116 -9.15 -8.68 11.67
N GLU A 117 -9.25 -9.42 12.79
CA GLU A 117 -9.16 -8.82 14.12
C GLU A 117 -7.83 -8.10 14.33
N GLN A 118 -6.73 -8.65 13.84
CA GLN A 118 -5.43 -7.99 13.92
C GLN A 118 -5.40 -6.72 13.07
N SER A 119 -5.92 -6.76 11.85
CA SER A 119 -6.04 -5.58 10.99
C SER A 119 -6.88 -4.46 11.63
N LEU A 120 -8.00 -4.81 12.26
CA LEU A 120 -8.82 -3.85 13.02
C LEU A 120 -8.05 -3.23 14.19
N ARG A 121 -7.30 -4.05 14.95
CA ARG A 121 -6.43 -3.56 16.05
C ARG A 121 -5.35 -2.60 15.55
N ASP A 122 -4.74 -2.91 14.42
CA ASP A 122 -3.63 -2.11 13.84
C ASP A 122 -4.11 -0.73 13.40
N VAL A 123 -5.34 -0.60 12.90
CA VAL A 123 -5.95 0.70 12.60
C VAL A 123 -6.50 1.42 13.85
N GLY A 124 -6.40 0.79 15.03
CA GLY A 124 -6.82 1.37 16.31
C GLY A 124 -8.25 1.03 16.74
N LEU A 125 -8.93 0.12 16.04
CA LEU A 125 -10.28 -0.32 16.36
C LEU A 125 -10.21 -1.62 17.15
N ALA A 126 -10.33 -1.52 18.49
CA ALA A 126 -10.28 -2.66 19.39
C ALA A 126 -11.19 -2.46 20.61
N GLU A 127 -11.59 -3.55 21.26
CA GLU A 127 -12.34 -3.50 22.51
C GLU A 127 -11.59 -2.72 23.59
N GLY A 128 -12.30 -1.90 24.34
CA GLY A 128 -11.75 -1.02 25.37
C GLY A 128 -11.11 0.27 24.84
N ARG A 129 -10.87 0.40 23.53
CA ARG A 129 -10.36 1.62 22.92
C ARG A 129 -11.45 2.66 22.76
N ILE A 130 -11.05 3.92 22.70
CA ILE A 130 -11.94 5.03 22.42
C ILE A 130 -12.44 4.92 20.98
N PHE A 131 -13.75 5.01 20.82
CA PHE A 131 -14.39 4.99 19.51
C PHE A 131 -14.33 6.36 18.86
N ASP A 132 -13.89 6.36 17.60
CA ASP A 132 -13.91 7.51 16.72
C ASP A 132 -14.41 7.11 15.34
N HIS A 133 -15.33 7.88 14.77
CA HIS A 133 -15.89 7.61 13.43
C HIS A 133 -14.80 7.59 12.35
N ALA A 134 -13.81 8.49 12.43
CA ALA A 134 -12.72 8.51 11.45
C ALA A 134 -11.86 7.22 11.50
N THR A 135 -11.73 6.60 12.67
CA THR A 135 -11.06 5.31 12.81
C THR A 135 -11.88 4.17 12.21
N LEU A 136 -13.20 4.22 12.39
CA LEU A 136 -14.12 3.26 11.76
C LEU A 136 -14.08 3.37 10.23
N ASP A 137 -14.18 4.59 9.68
CA ASP A 137 -14.12 4.82 8.24
C ASP A 137 -12.81 4.31 7.63
N ARG A 138 -11.68 4.48 8.34
CA ARG A 138 -10.39 3.92 7.93
C ARG A 138 -10.39 2.39 7.94
N ALA A 139 -10.99 1.78 8.94
CA ALA A 139 -11.12 0.32 9.03
C ALA A 139 -11.97 -0.23 7.86
N ASP A 140 -13.11 0.39 7.58
CA ASP A 140 -13.98 0.01 6.48
C ASP A 140 -13.25 0.13 5.12
N GLN A 141 -12.53 1.24 4.90
CA GLN A 141 -11.75 1.44 3.68
C GLN A 141 -10.60 0.42 3.54
N GLU A 142 -9.92 0.09 4.65
CA GLU A 142 -8.86 -0.91 4.65
C GLU A 142 -9.40 -2.29 4.32
N MET A 143 -10.50 -2.69 4.95
CA MET A 143 -11.19 -3.95 4.62
C MET A 143 -11.57 -4.01 3.15
N ARG A 144 -12.22 -2.96 2.61
CA ARG A 144 -12.57 -2.91 1.17
C ARG A 144 -11.32 -3.03 0.29
N ARG A 145 -10.22 -2.36 0.62
CA ARG A 145 -8.97 -2.47 -0.16
C ARG A 145 -8.43 -3.90 -0.18
N GLN A 146 -8.45 -4.60 0.96
CA GLN A 146 -7.99 -5.98 1.05
C GLN A 146 -8.86 -6.94 0.23
N TYR A 147 -10.18 -6.75 0.23
CA TYR A 147 -11.09 -7.51 -0.62
C TYR A 147 -10.86 -7.23 -2.10
N LEU A 148 -10.72 -5.94 -2.49
CA LEU A 148 -10.44 -5.56 -3.87
C LEU A 148 -9.11 -6.12 -4.36
N ALA A 149 -8.07 -6.16 -3.51
CA ALA A 149 -6.78 -6.76 -3.84
C ALA A 149 -6.87 -8.27 -4.11
N ARG A 150 -7.87 -8.94 -3.53
CA ARG A 150 -8.15 -10.37 -3.78
C ARG A 150 -9.20 -10.61 -4.88
N GLY A 151 -9.62 -9.56 -5.59
CA GLY A 151 -10.57 -9.69 -6.70
C GLY A 151 -12.05 -9.63 -6.33
N TYR A 152 -12.40 -9.33 -5.07
CA TYR A 152 -13.81 -9.20 -4.64
C TYR A 152 -14.33 -7.79 -4.92
N TYR A 153 -14.57 -7.47 -6.19
CA TYR A 153 -15.00 -6.12 -6.59
C TYR A 153 -16.45 -5.80 -6.24
N GLY A 154 -17.23 -6.83 -5.90
CA GLY A 154 -18.62 -6.73 -5.45
C GLY A 154 -18.79 -6.51 -3.96
N VAL A 155 -17.71 -6.55 -3.17
CA VAL A 155 -17.77 -6.50 -1.72
C VAL A 155 -18.56 -5.30 -1.20
N ASP A 156 -19.47 -5.56 -0.26
CA ASP A 156 -20.17 -4.55 0.51
C ASP A 156 -19.90 -4.75 2.01
N VAL A 157 -19.37 -3.71 2.65
CA VAL A 157 -19.08 -3.68 4.09
C VAL A 157 -20.08 -2.72 4.73
N LYS A 158 -20.87 -3.24 5.65
CA LYS A 158 -21.85 -2.48 6.42
C LYS A 158 -21.50 -2.51 7.89
N THR A 159 -21.18 -1.35 8.45
CA THR A 159 -20.89 -1.23 9.87
C THR A 159 -22.03 -0.54 10.59
N THR A 160 -22.52 -1.16 11.67
CA THR A 160 -23.54 -0.62 12.55
C THR A 160 -22.93 -0.30 13.90
N VAL A 161 -23.13 0.94 14.35
CA VAL A 161 -22.71 1.42 15.67
C VAL A 161 -23.92 1.49 16.58
N THR A 162 -23.96 0.66 17.60
CA THR A 162 -25.06 0.60 18.57
C THR A 162 -24.59 1.21 19.90
N PRO A 163 -25.18 2.32 20.34
CA PRO A 163 -24.91 2.89 21.66
C PRO A 163 -25.32 1.93 22.79
N LEU A 164 -24.50 1.89 23.83
CA LEU A 164 -24.73 1.11 25.06
C LEU A 164 -24.59 2.00 26.30
N ASP A 165 -25.06 1.50 27.44
CA ASP A 165 -24.89 2.17 28.72
C ASP A 165 -23.43 2.50 29.03
N ARG A 166 -23.24 3.51 29.89
CA ARG A 166 -21.93 4.00 30.38
C ARG A 166 -21.02 4.47 29.22
N ASN A 167 -21.59 5.22 28.26
CA ASN A 167 -20.89 5.81 27.15
C ASN A 167 -20.00 4.80 26.38
N ARG A 168 -20.60 3.66 26.00
CA ARG A 168 -19.95 2.59 25.20
C ARG A 168 -20.69 2.38 23.89
N VAL A 169 -20.03 1.75 22.95
CA VAL A 169 -20.64 1.35 21.66
C VAL A 169 -20.32 -0.11 21.35
N ARG A 170 -21.27 -0.78 20.73
CA ARG A 170 -21.05 -2.07 20.06
C ARG A 170 -20.92 -1.81 18.57
N LEU A 171 -19.92 -2.44 17.94
CA LEU A 171 -19.71 -2.40 16.52
C LEU A 171 -20.11 -3.75 15.93
N SER A 172 -20.95 -3.71 14.90
CA SER A 172 -21.32 -4.90 14.13
C SER A 172 -20.92 -4.64 12.67
N ILE A 173 -19.94 -5.40 12.17
CA ILE A 173 -19.42 -5.32 10.83
C ILE A 173 -19.95 -6.52 10.06
N VAL A 174 -20.81 -6.29 9.10
CA VAL A 174 -21.38 -7.30 8.22
C VAL A 174 -20.78 -7.12 6.83
N VAL A 175 -20.14 -8.17 6.34
CA VAL A 175 -19.52 -8.19 5.02
C VAL A 175 -20.32 -9.09 4.09
N ASP A 176 -20.75 -8.53 2.98
CA ASP A 176 -21.22 -9.31 1.83
C ASP A 176 -20.06 -9.34 0.84
N GLU A 177 -19.35 -10.47 0.78
CA GLU A 177 -18.15 -10.59 -0.06
C GLU A 177 -18.48 -10.58 -1.55
N GLY A 178 -19.66 -11.07 -1.92
CA GLY A 178 -19.97 -11.42 -3.29
C GLY A 178 -19.11 -12.59 -3.78
N GLU A 179 -18.87 -12.64 -5.07
CA GLU A 179 -17.97 -13.62 -5.71
C GLU A 179 -16.66 -12.94 -6.13
N ALA A 180 -15.56 -13.68 -6.04
CA ALA A 180 -14.29 -13.22 -6.57
C ALA A 180 -14.37 -13.14 -8.10
N ALA A 181 -13.91 -12.03 -8.66
CA ALA A 181 -13.96 -11.81 -10.08
C ALA A 181 -12.98 -12.76 -10.81
N SER A 182 -13.47 -13.37 -11.87
CA SER A 182 -12.74 -14.31 -12.71
C SER A 182 -12.43 -13.69 -14.07
N ILE A 183 -11.32 -14.13 -14.66
CA ILE A 183 -10.92 -13.70 -15.98
C ILE A 183 -11.78 -14.43 -17.01
N GLU A 184 -12.57 -13.68 -17.75
CA GLU A 184 -13.41 -14.20 -18.84
C GLU A 184 -12.60 -14.32 -20.13
N SER A 185 -11.75 -13.34 -20.44
CA SER A 185 -10.87 -13.43 -21.60
C SER A 185 -9.58 -12.62 -21.42
N ILE A 186 -8.52 -13.12 -22.05
CA ILE A 186 -7.25 -12.42 -22.24
C ILE A 186 -7.03 -12.32 -23.75
N ARG A 187 -6.78 -11.10 -24.24
CA ARG A 187 -6.54 -10.83 -25.67
C ARG A 187 -5.25 -10.06 -25.82
N PHE A 188 -4.51 -10.43 -26.87
CA PHE A 188 -3.37 -9.66 -27.33
C PHE A 188 -3.75 -8.87 -28.58
N VAL A 189 -3.14 -7.70 -28.74
CA VAL A 189 -3.32 -6.83 -29.90
C VAL A 189 -1.97 -6.35 -30.35
N GLY A 190 -1.65 -6.58 -31.61
CA GLY A 190 -0.35 -6.24 -32.19
C GLY A 190 0.60 -7.42 -32.34
N ASN A 191 0.28 -8.57 -31.73
CA ASN A 191 0.95 -9.85 -31.93
C ASN A 191 0.62 -10.39 -33.32
N ARG A 192 1.64 -10.66 -34.10
CA ARG A 192 1.54 -11.18 -35.46
C ARG A 192 2.36 -12.44 -35.68
N VAL A 193 3.41 -12.60 -34.93
CA VAL A 193 4.36 -13.71 -35.01
C VAL A 193 4.01 -14.80 -34.02
N MET A 194 3.69 -14.40 -32.79
CA MET A 194 3.23 -15.31 -31.72
C MET A 194 1.71 -15.23 -31.64
N ASP A 195 1.01 -16.34 -31.59
CA ASP A 195 -0.45 -16.32 -31.45
C ASP A 195 -0.90 -16.15 -29.99
N ASP A 196 -2.20 -15.91 -29.78
CA ASP A 196 -2.75 -15.67 -28.43
C ASP A 196 -2.61 -16.89 -27.53
N GLU A 197 -2.72 -18.10 -28.08
CA GLU A 197 -2.63 -19.35 -27.30
C GLU A 197 -1.21 -19.57 -26.80
N GLU A 198 -0.21 -19.37 -27.66
CA GLU A 198 1.21 -19.46 -27.35
C GLU A 198 1.62 -18.46 -26.25
N LEU A 199 1.13 -17.21 -26.35
CA LEU A 199 1.38 -16.19 -25.33
C LEU A 199 0.67 -16.49 -24.00
N GLN A 200 -0.56 -17.02 -24.06
CA GLN A 200 -1.30 -17.41 -22.85
C GLN A 200 -0.63 -18.58 -22.10
N GLU A 201 0.05 -19.50 -22.82
CA GLU A 201 0.82 -20.58 -22.19
C GLU A 201 1.99 -20.05 -21.32
N GLN A 202 2.49 -18.85 -21.60
CA GLN A 202 3.54 -18.22 -20.78
C GLN A 202 2.98 -17.53 -19.55
N MET A 203 1.66 -17.49 -19.37
CA MET A 203 0.98 -16.80 -18.26
C MET A 203 0.55 -17.79 -17.17
N GLN A 204 0.56 -17.32 -15.94
CA GLN A 204 -0.07 -18.01 -14.80
C GLN A 204 -1.57 -17.76 -14.75
N LEU A 205 -2.00 -16.58 -15.19
CA LEU A 205 -3.41 -16.23 -15.31
C LEU A 205 -3.98 -16.86 -16.57
N THR A 206 -5.13 -17.51 -16.41
CA THR A 206 -5.84 -18.16 -17.52
C THR A 206 -7.31 -17.72 -17.52
N PRO A 207 -7.95 -17.66 -18.69
CA PRO A 207 -9.39 -17.48 -18.74
C PRO A 207 -10.14 -18.59 -17.99
N SER A 208 -11.38 -18.31 -17.60
CA SER A 208 -12.25 -19.29 -16.95
C SER A 208 -12.48 -20.49 -17.83
N GLY A 209 -12.16 -21.68 -17.33
CA GLY A 209 -12.27 -22.96 -18.04
C GLY A 209 -12.69 -24.10 -17.13
N TRP A 210 -12.89 -25.30 -17.70
CA TRP A 210 -13.41 -26.45 -16.96
C TRP A 210 -12.51 -26.93 -15.80
N MET A 211 -11.20 -26.57 -15.79
CA MET A 211 -10.26 -26.91 -14.70
C MET A 211 -9.98 -25.71 -13.76
N SER A 212 -10.46 -24.53 -14.07
CA SER A 212 -10.16 -23.31 -13.29
C SER A 212 -10.67 -23.37 -11.84
N TRP A 213 -11.72 -24.13 -11.57
CA TRP A 213 -12.25 -24.37 -10.22
C TRP A 213 -11.22 -25.05 -9.29
N TYR A 214 -10.28 -25.82 -9.85
CA TYR A 214 -9.25 -26.51 -9.08
C TYR A 214 -7.98 -25.65 -8.93
N THR A 215 -7.51 -25.04 -10.03
CA THR A 215 -6.26 -24.30 -10.07
C THR A 215 -6.38 -22.87 -9.54
N LYS A 216 -7.60 -22.30 -9.54
CA LYS A 216 -7.87 -20.88 -9.24
C LYS A 216 -6.99 -19.90 -10.06
N SER A 217 -6.52 -20.34 -11.22
CA SER A 217 -5.71 -19.55 -12.15
C SER A 217 -6.52 -18.44 -12.84
N ASN A 218 -7.85 -18.61 -12.87
CA ASN A 218 -8.79 -17.63 -13.41
C ASN A 218 -9.09 -16.46 -12.44
N LEU A 219 -8.63 -16.50 -11.19
CA LEU A 219 -8.83 -15.39 -10.26
C LEU A 219 -7.81 -14.30 -10.55
N TYR A 220 -8.32 -13.13 -10.87
CA TYR A 220 -7.49 -11.98 -11.18
C TYR A 220 -6.66 -11.51 -9.98
N SER A 221 -5.38 -11.29 -10.22
CA SER A 221 -4.46 -10.63 -9.31
C SER A 221 -3.57 -9.69 -10.12
N ARG A 222 -3.42 -8.46 -9.65
CA ARG A 222 -2.54 -7.46 -10.28
C ARG A 222 -1.08 -7.91 -10.27
N GLU A 223 -0.64 -8.53 -9.17
CA GLU A 223 0.72 -9.04 -8.98
C GLU A 223 1.02 -10.15 -9.97
N LYS A 224 0.08 -11.09 -10.16
CA LYS A 224 0.22 -12.17 -11.15
C LYS A 224 0.27 -11.60 -12.57
N LEU A 225 -0.63 -10.66 -12.89
CA LEU A 225 -0.63 -10.03 -14.21
C LEU A 225 0.70 -9.31 -14.50
N ALA A 226 1.26 -8.62 -13.51
CA ALA A 226 2.57 -7.98 -13.67
C ALA A 226 3.68 -9.02 -13.91
N ALA A 227 3.68 -10.15 -13.21
CA ALA A 227 4.62 -11.25 -13.44
C ALA A 227 4.42 -11.89 -14.82
N ASP A 228 3.16 -12.08 -15.24
CA ASP A 228 2.84 -12.61 -16.55
C ASP A 228 3.34 -11.71 -17.70
N ILE A 229 3.21 -10.39 -17.53
CA ILE A 229 3.76 -9.43 -18.50
C ILE A 229 5.29 -9.57 -18.65
N GLU A 230 6.00 -9.77 -17.53
CA GLU A 230 7.45 -10.01 -17.58
C GLU A 230 7.79 -11.39 -18.17
N SER A 231 6.96 -12.41 -17.96
CA SER A 231 7.13 -13.71 -18.62
C SER A 231 6.98 -13.60 -20.12
N ILE A 232 5.95 -12.88 -20.60
CA ILE A 232 5.75 -12.61 -22.04
C ILE A 232 6.93 -11.82 -22.60
N ARG A 233 7.41 -10.79 -21.90
CA ARG A 233 8.60 -10.03 -22.32
C ARG A 233 9.82 -10.93 -22.46
N SER A 234 10.06 -11.78 -21.45
CA SER A 234 11.17 -12.74 -21.48
C SER A 234 11.03 -13.72 -22.64
N TYR A 235 9.81 -14.19 -22.92
CA TYR A 235 9.54 -15.09 -24.02
C TYR A 235 9.90 -14.47 -25.37
N TYR A 236 9.46 -13.22 -25.66
CA TYR A 236 9.84 -12.51 -26.87
C TYR A 236 11.36 -12.26 -26.97
N LEU A 237 12.00 -11.85 -25.86
CA LEU A 237 13.45 -11.64 -25.82
C LEU A 237 14.24 -12.95 -26.05
N ASN A 238 13.71 -14.09 -25.59
CA ASN A 238 14.34 -15.40 -25.81
C ASN A 238 14.15 -15.90 -27.26
N ASN A 239 13.17 -15.35 -27.97
CA ASN A 239 12.89 -15.65 -29.37
C ASN A 239 13.42 -14.57 -30.35
N GLY A 240 14.27 -13.67 -29.87
CA GLY A 240 15.00 -12.72 -30.73
C GLY A 240 14.36 -11.35 -30.87
N TYR A 241 13.22 -11.08 -30.26
CA TYR A 241 12.51 -9.81 -30.40
C TYR A 241 13.01 -8.78 -29.39
N LEU A 242 14.19 -8.22 -29.67
CA LEU A 242 14.89 -7.27 -28.76
C LEU A 242 14.11 -5.98 -28.52
N ASP A 243 13.38 -5.50 -29.51
CA ASP A 243 12.58 -4.28 -29.45
C ASP A 243 11.16 -4.49 -28.94
N PHE A 244 10.83 -5.70 -28.46
CA PHE A 244 9.52 -6.00 -27.92
C PHE A 244 9.10 -5.02 -26.82
N LYS A 245 7.88 -4.52 -26.94
CA LYS A 245 7.28 -3.61 -25.95
C LYS A 245 5.84 -4.00 -25.67
N VAL A 246 5.46 -3.88 -24.40
CA VAL A 246 4.07 -3.83 -24.01
C VAL A 246 3.66 -2.37 -23.95
N ASP A 247 2.82 -1.96 -24.88
CA ASP A 247 2.41 -0.56 -25.04
C ASP A 247 1.38 -0.17 -23.97
N SER A 248 0.43 -1.06 -23.70
CA SER A 248 -0.56 -0.86 -22.64
C SER A 248 -1.21 -2.17 -22.22
N VAL A 249 -1.65 -2.21 -20.97
CA VAL A 249 -2.46 -3.29 -20.41
C VAL A 249 -3.77 -2.69 -19.90
N GLN A 250 -4.88 -3.12 -20.48
CA GLN A 250 -6.22 -2.67 -20.11
C GLN A 250 -6.95 -3.79 -19.40
N VAL A 251 -7.44 -3.49 -18.19
CA VAL A 251 -8.27 -4.42 -17.41
C VAL A 251 -9.64 -3.77 -17.25
N SER A 252 -10.66 -4.39 -17.79
CA SER A 252 -12.05 -3.96 -17.66
C SER A 252 -12.86 -4.97 -16.87
N ILE A 253 -13.75 -4.47 -16.03
CA ILE A 253 -14.63 -5.26 -15.17
C ILE A 253 -16.05 -5.06 -15.68
N ALA A 254 -16.75 -6.15 -15.93
CA ALA A 254 -18.15 -6.11 -16.33
C ALA A 254 -19.04 -5.48 -15.24
N PRO A 255 -20.24 -4.98 -15.61
CA PRO A 255 -21.17 -4.39 -14.64
C PRO A 255 -21.61 -5.32 -13.51
N ASN A 256 -21.56 -6.64 -13.71
CA ASN A 256 -21.82 -7.66 -12.69
C ASN A 256 -20.70 -7.76 -11.63
N LYS A 257 -19.55 -7.12 -11.88
CA LYS A 257 -18.34 -7.15 -11.02
C LYS A 257 -17.71 -8.52 -10.82
N GLN A 258 -18.03 -9.48 -11.68
CA GLN A 258 -17.55 -10.86 -11.63
C GLN A 258 -16.68 -11.23 -12.82
N ASP A 259 -16.91 -10.62 -13.99
CA ASP A 259 -16.19 -10.92 -15.22
C ASP A 259 -15.12 -9.86 -15.51
N ILE A 260 -13.90 -10.32 -15.75
CA ILE A 260 -12.75 -9.48 -16.07
C ILE A 260 -12.28 -9.79 -17.49
N PHE A 261 -12.06 -8.74 -18.25
CA PHE A 261 -11.48 -8.77 -19.59
C PHE A 261 -10.12 -8.07 -19.56
N ILE A 262 -9.09 -8.76 -20.04
CA ILE A 262 -7.73 -8.23 -20.11
C ILE A 262 -7.38 -8.06 -21.58
N THR A 263 -6.90 -6.88 -21.96
CA THR A 263 -6.37 -6.61 -23.29
C THR A 263 -4.93 -6.08 -23.15
N ILE A 264 -3.99 -6.77 -23.79
CA ILE A 264 -2.57 -6.48 -23.75
C ILE A 264 -2.18 -6.01 -25.16
N ASN A 265 -1.83 -4.73 -25.28
CA ASN A 265 -1.35 -4.18 -26.55
C ASN A 265 0.17 -4.28 -26.58
N VAL A 266 0.69 -4.88 -27.65
CA VAL A 266 2.11 -5.13 -27.82
C VAL A 266 2.62 -4.62 -29.17
N THR A 267 3.90 -4.31 -29.19
CA THR A 267 4.68 -4.10 -30.41
C THR A 267 5.83 -5.10 -30.40
N GLU A 268 5.84 -6.02 -31.36
CA GLU A 268 6.80 -7.13 -31.37
C GLU A 268 8.21 -6.68 -31.79
N GLY A 269 8.30 -5.76 -32.75
CA GLY A 269 9.57 -5.40 -33.39
C GLY A 269 10.00 -6.45 -34.44
N GLU A 270 11.26 -6.38 -34.83
CA GLU A 270 11.87 -7.35 -35.76
C GLU A 270 12.68 -8.39 -34.97
N GLN A 271 12.89 -9.56 -35.57
CA GLN A 271 13.71 -10.61 -34.97
C GLN A 271 15.20 -10.34 -35.22
N TYR A 272 15.99 -10.31 -34.16
CA TYR A 272 17.42 -10.02 -34.20
C TYR A 272 18.26 -11.29 -34.19
N HIS A 273 19.40 -11.22 -34.89
CA HIS A 273 20.45 -12.24 -34.87
C HIS A 273 21.72 -11.69 -34.20
N VAL A 274 22.51 -12.56 -33.62
CA VAL A 274 23.78 -12.19 -32.99
C VAL A 274 24.85 -11.99 -34.05
N SER A 275 25.33 -10.75 -34.23
CA SER A 275 26.43 -10.45 -35.17
C SER A 275 27.80 -10.75 -34.60
N GLY A 276 27.93 -10.90 -33.30
CA GLY A 276 29.18 -11.25 -32.63
C GLY A 276 29.08 -11.05 -31.09
N VAL A 277 30.11 -11.55 -30.43
CA VAL A 277 30.25 -11.42 -28.97
C VAL A 277 31.59 -10.79 -28.64
N GLU A 278 31.61 -9.85 -27.69
CA GLU A 278 32.81 -9.17 -27.24
C GLU A 278 32.85 -9.13 -25.72
N LEU A 279 34.06 -9.42 -25.17
CA LEU A 279 34.35 -9.22 -23.75
C LEU A 279 35.10 -7.90 -23.56
N THR A 280 34.66 -7.06 -22.64
CA THR A 280 35.27 -5.76 -22.31
C THR A 280 35.44 -5.62 -20.79
N GLY A 281 36.28 -4.69 -20.36
CA GLY A 281 36.52 -4.44 -18.94
C GLY A 281 37.76 -5.18 -18.40
N ASP A 282 37.81 -5.40 -17.08
CA ASP A 282 38.94 -6.06 -16.44
C ASP A 282 38.70 -7.57 -16.30
N MET A 283 39.41 -8.35 -17.08
CA MET A 283 39.32 -9.82 -17.12
C MET A 283 40.37 -10.51 -16.26
N LEU A 284 41.17 -9.76 -15.51
CA LEU A 284 42.25 -10.30 -14.65
C LEU A 284 43.24 -11.21 -15.39
N GLY A 285 43.40 -11.05 -16.70
CA GLY A 285 44.22 -11.89 -17.55
C GLY A 285 43.61 -13.25 -17.93
N LEU A 286 42.31 -13.46 -17.65
CA LEU A 286 41.59 -14.71 -17.90
C LEU A 286 40.80 -14.71 -19.22
N HIS A 287 41.17 -13.85 -20.18
CA HIS A 287 40.40 -13.66 -21.43
C HIS A 287 40.05 -15.01 -22.09
N ASP A 288 41.00 -15.90 -22.30
CA ASP A 288 40.76 -17.15 -23.01
C ASP A 288 39.85 -18.12 -22.25
N GLU A 289 39.96 -18.12 -20.90
CA GLU A 289 39.09 -18.94 -20.04
C GLU A 289 37.67 -18.42 -20.06
N LEU A 290 37.49 -17.09 -20.00
CA LEU A 290 36.15 -16.46 -20.05
C LEU A 290 35.51 -16.58 -21.43
N GLN A 291 36.35 -16.54 -22.50
CA GLN A 291 35.87 -16.73 -23.87
C GLN A 291 35.26 -18.13 -24.08
N GLN A 292 35.81 -19.16 -23.42
CA GLN A 292 35.32 -20.55 -23.47
C GLN A 292 33.95 -20.72 -22.76
N LEU A 293 33.53 -19.77 -21.92
CA LEU A 293 32.24 -19.81 -21.22
C LEU A 293 31.11 -19.20 -22.04
N ILE A 294 31.40 -18.63 -23.21
CA ILE A 294 30.42 -18.02 -24.07
C ILE A 294 29.63 -19.11 -24.79
N GLU A 295 28.35 -19.21 -24.48
CA GLU A 295 27.41 -20.12 -25.12
C GLU A 295 26.73 -19.50 -26.35
N VAL A 296 26.85 -18.20 -26.54
CA VAL A 296 26.20 -17.43 -27.59
C VAL A 296 26.96 -17.63 -28.90
N GLU A 297 26.30 -18.15 -29.92
CA GLU A 297 26.87 -18.37 -31.24
C GLU A 297 26.61 -17.19 -32.20
N THR A 298 27.63 -16.78 -32.95
CA THR A 298 27.45 -15.77 -34.00
C THR A 298 26.55 -16.30 -35.12
N GLY A 299 25.57 -15.51 -35.56
CA GLY A 299 24.58 -15.89 -36.55
C GLY A 299 23.34 -16.56 -35.97
N SER A 300 23.34 -16.94 -34.66
CA SER A 300 22.13 -17.46 -34.00
C SER A 300 21.09 -16.36 -33.76
N ILE A 301 19.84 -16.76 -33.55
CA ILE A 301 18.79 -15.85 -33.09
C ILE A 301 19.18 -15.32 -31.71
N TYR A 302 18.98 -14.02 -31.49
CA TYR A 302 19.17 -13.41 -30.16
C TYR A 302 18.33 -14.15 -29.12
N ASN A 303 18.95 -14.54 -28.01
CA ASN A 303 18.29 -15.24 -26.93
C ASN A 303 18.79 -14.70 -25.58
N ALA A 304 17.90 -13.96 -24.86
CA ALA A 304 18.25 -13.32 -23.61
C ALA A 304 18.62 -14.32 -22.49
N GLU A 305 18.02 -15.51 -22.50
CA GLU A 305 18.33 -16.57 -21.52
C GLU A 305 19.74 -17.09 -21.70
N VAL A 306 20.17 -17.41 -22.93
CA VAL A 306 21.52 -17.88 -23.23
C VAL A 306 22.55 -16.80 -22.89
N ILE A 307 22.25 -15.55 -23.21
CA ILE A 307 23.10 -14.39 -22.90
C ILE A 307 23.29 -14.25 -21.39
N ASN A 308 22.19 -14.35 -20.62
CA ASN A 308 22.25 -14.26 -19.17
C ASN A 308 22.95 -15.46 -18.53
N ARG A 309 22.80 -16.67 -19.08
CA ARG A 309 23.53 -17.86 -18.62
C ARG A 309 25.05 -17.67 -18.78
N THR A 310 25.49 -17.17 -19.91
CA THR A 310 26.89 -16.80 -20.13
C THR A 310 27.37 -15.77 -19.10
N SER A 311 26.59 -14.73 -18.84
CA SER A 311 26.88 -13.72 -17.79
C SER A 311 27.06 -14.37 -16.41
N THR A 312 26.18 -15.29 -16.06
CA THR A 312 26.25 -16.02 -14.78
C THR A 312 27.49 -16.89 -14.72
N ALA A 313 27.80 -17.65 -15.80
CA ALA A 313 28.99 -18.51 -15.87
C ALA A 313 30.30 -17.72 -15.69
N ILE A 314 30.39 -16.54 -16.32
CA ILE A 314 31.53 -15.62 -16.15
C ILE A 314 31.64 -15.14 -14.70
N THR A 315 30.53 -14.71 -14.10
CA THR A 315 30.47 -14.23 -12.72
C THR A 315 30.87 -15.33 -11.73
N ASP A 316 30.39 -16.56 -11.91
CA ASP A 316 30.69 -17.71 -11.09
C ASP A 316 32.17 -18.08 -11.19
N LYS A 317 32.74 -18.02 -12.38
CA LYS A 317 34.18 -18.26 -12.58
C LYS A 317 35.03 -17.25 -11.79
N LEU A 318 34.72 -15.96 -11.88
CA LEU A 318 35.41 -14.91 -11.15
C LEU A 318 35.19 -15.05 -9.63
N SER A 319 33.97 -15.39 -9.20
CA SER A 319 33.66 -15.64 -7.79
C SER A 319 34.47 -16.81 -7.22
N SER A 320 34.71 -17.89 -8.01
CA SER A 320 35.48 -19.06 -7.61
C SER A 320 36.94 -18.75 -7.30
N ILE A 321 37.49 -17.67 -7.85
CA ILE A 321 38.86 -17.22 -7.61
C ILE A 321 38.98 -16.07 -6.60
N GLY A 322 37.85 -15.80 -5.87
CA GLY A 322 37.81 -14.88 -4.74
C GLY A 322 37.22 -13.50 -5.06
N TYR A 323 36.68 -13.26 -6.24
CA TYR A 323 36.01 -12.01 -6.60
C TYR A 323 34.50 -12.16 -6.40
N ALA A 324 34.09 -12.29 -5.16
CA ALA A 324 32.70 -12.58 -4.77
C ALA A 324 31.65 -11.51 -5.21
N PHE A 325 32.08 -10.32 -5.60
CA PHE A 325 31.24 -9.23 -6.06
C PHE A 325 31.44 -8.93 -7.56
N ALA A 326 32.03 -9.87 -8.28
CA ALA A 326 32.21 -9.72 -9.73
C ALA A 326 30.85 -9.59 -10.44
N SER A 327 30.82 -8.84 -11.52
CA SER A 327 29.69 -8.72 -12.42
C SER A 327 30.12 -8.80 -13.87
N ALA A 328 29.34 -9.49 -14.69
CA ALA A 328 29.44 -9.50 -16.14
C ALA A 328 28.11 -9.04 -16.71
N ARG A 329 28.06 -7.82 -17.23
CA ARG A 329 26.80 -7.23 -17.71
C ARG A 329 26.74 -7.33 -19.23
N PRO A 330 25.78 -8.10 -19.77
CA PRO A 330 25.55 -8.12 -21.21
C PRO A 330 24.88 -6.82 -21.65
N ASN A 331 25.37 -6.27 -22.75
CA ASN A 331 24.79 -5.12 -23.42
C ASN A 331 24.65 -5.43 -24.91
N PRO A 332 23.42 -5.63 -25.41
CA PRO A 332 23.19 -5.78 -26.84
C PRO A 332 23.37 -4.43 -27.53
N VAL A 333 24.22 -4.38 -28.54
CA VAL A 333 24.46 -3.20 -29.38
C VAL A 333 24.01 -3.53 -30.79
N VAL A 334 23.00 -2.81 -31.26
CA VAL A 334 22.51 -2.95 -32.64
C VAL A 334 23.59 -2.49 -33.60
N THR A 335 24.02 -3.36 -34.53
CA THR A 335 25.12 -3.13 -35.48
C THR A 335 24.68 -3.02 -36.92
N GLY A 336 23.47 -3.44 -37.25
CA GLY A 336 22.91 -3.42 -38.60
C GLY A 336 21.42 -3.70 -38.58
N ASP A 337 20.83 -3.92 -39.75
CA ASP A 337 19.42 -4.28 -39.86
C ASP A 337 19.22 -5.66 -39.21
N ASN A 338 18.50 -5.68 -38.08
CA ASN A 338 18.18 -6.89 -37.31
C ASN A 338 19.41 -7.69 -36.82
N GLU A 339 20.53 -7.00 -36.59
CA GLU A 339 21.73 -7.59 -36.00
C GLU A 339 22.13 -6.91 -34.70
N ALA A 340 22.45 -7.70 -33.69
CA ALA A 340 22.92 -7.24 -32.41
C ALA A 340 24.22 -7.91 -31.97
N LYS A 341 25.24 -7.09 -31.65
CA LYS A 341 26.48 -7.54 -31.03
C LYS A 341 26.31 -7.56 -29.52
N ILE A 342 26.68 -8.65 -28.88
CA ILE A 342 26.60 -8.77 -27.41
C ILE A 342 27.93 -8.38 -26.80
N VAL A 343 27.95 -7.29 -26.04
CA VAL A 343 29.16 -6.81 -25.35
C VAL A 343 29.00 -7.10 -23.85
N TYR A 344 29.80 -8.02 -23.34
CA TYR A 344 29.87 -8.28 -21.89
C TYR A 344 30.87 -7.32 -21.26
N THR A 345 30.39 -6.44 -20.39
CA THR A 345 31.25 -5.57 -19.58
C THR A 345 31.54 -6.26 -18.25
N ILE A 346 32.82 -6.62 -18.07
CA ILE A 346 33.28 -7.37 -16.91
C ILE A 346 33.90 -6.42 -15.88
N ASP A 347 33.41 -6.49 -14.66
CA ASP A 347 33.97 -5.80 -13.50
C ASP A 347 34.14 -6.83 -12.37
N PRO A 348 35.40 -7.23 -12.06
CA PRO A 348 35.65 -8.19 -10.99
C PRO A 348 35.42 -7.60 -9.59
N GLY A 349 35.43 -6.27 -9.45
CA GLY A 349 35.34 -5.63 -8.15
C GLY A 349 36.59 -5.89 -7.29
N ARG A 350 36.41 -5.93 -5.97
CA ARG A 350 37.49 -6.20 -5.01
C ARG A 350 37.51 -7.68 -4.63
N ARG A 351 38.70 -8.23 -4.49
CA ARG A 351 38.88 -9.60 -3.96
C ARG A 351 38.39 -9.69 -2.52
N ALA A 352 37.48 -10.64 -2.26
CA ALA A 352 36.91 -10.87 -0.94
C ALA A 352 37.71 -11.93 -0.19
N TYR A 353 37.93 -11.69 1.10
CA TYR A 353 38.59 -12.63 1.99
C TYR A 353 37.65 -13.00 3.12
N VAL A 354 37.48 -14.29 3.39
CA VAL A 354 36.69 -14.78 4.52
C VAL A 354 37.46 -14.48 5.82
N ARG A 355 36.89 -13.61 6.64
CA ARG A 355 37.49 -13.23 7.93
C ARG A 355 37.14 -14.20 9.06
N HIS A 356 35.87 -14.64 9.08
CA HIS A 356 35.33 -15.54 10.08
C HIS A 356 34.32 -16.47 9.46
N VAL A 357 34.36 -17.74 9.91
CA VAL A 357 33.31 -18.71 9.60
C VAL A 357 32.58 -19.00 10.91
N ASN A 358 31.31 -18.57 11.01
CA ASN A 358 30.46 -18.87 12.16
C ASN A 358 29.69 -20.17 11.89
N ILE A 359 29.79 -21.11 12.81
CA ILE A 359 29.07 -22.37 12.75
C ILE A 359 27.97 -22.33 13.80
N SER A 360 26.73 -22.63 13.42
CA SER A 360 25.58 -22.66 14.32
C SER A 360 24.67 -23.84 13.99
N GLY A 361 23.92 -24.33 14.99
CA GLY A 361 23.00 -25.46 14.84
C GLY A 361 23.65 -26.85 14.94
N ASN A 362 24.95 -26.94 15.21
CA ASN A 362 25.70 -28.18 15.34
C ASN A 362 25.59 -28.81 16.74
N SER A 363 24.43 -29.38 17.07
CA SER A 363 24.15 -29.98 18.38
C SER A 363 24.91 -31.29 18.65
N LYS A 364 25.45 -31.97 17.62
CA LYS A 364 26.10 -33.28 17.73
C LYS A 364 27.54 -33.31 17.20
N THR A 365 27.95 -32.36 16.34
CA THR A 365 29.27 -32.32 15.72
C THR A 365 30.05 -31.14 16.27
N GLN A 366 31.30 -31.35 16.67
CA GLN A 366 32.16 -30.26 17.16
C GLN A 366 32.54 -29.31 16.00
N ASP A 367 32.64 -28.02 16.31
CA ASP A 367 33.04 -26.97 15.37
C ASP A 367 34.32 -27.30 14.58
N GLU A 368 35.31 -27.88 15.25
CA GLU A 368 36.59 -28.23 14.65
C GLU A 368 36.46 -29.24 13.51
N VAL A 369 35.53 -30.20 13.64
CA VAL A 369 35.28 -31.20 12.61
C VAL A 369 34.65 -30.54 11.38
N ILE A 370 33.67 -29.62 11.60
CA ILE A 370 33.05 -28.90 10.51
C ILE A 370 34.02 -27.94 9.85
N ARG A 371 34.82 -27.19 10.63
CA ARG A 371 35.86 -26.26 10.11
C ARG A 371 36.89 -26.95 9.21
N ARG A 372 37.27 -28.18 9.54
CA ARG A 372 38.19 -28.94 8.72
C ARG A 372 37.67 -29.28 7.33
N GLU A 373 36.33 -29.38 7.20
CA GLU A 373 35.67 -29.66 5.90
C GLU A 373 35.39 -28.39 5.10
N VAL A 374 35.51 -27.20 5.72
CA VAL A 374 35.32 -25.91 5.03
C VAL A 374 36.56 -25.62 4.20
N ARG A 375 36.42 -25.62 2.87
CA ARG A 375 37.51 -25.41 1.90
C ARG A 375 37.80 -23.92 1.61
N GLN A 376 37.41 -23.02 2.46
CA GLN A 376 37.71 -21.59 2.32
C GLN A 376 38.89 -21.24 3.26
N TYR A 377 39.95 -20.70 2.67
CA TYR A 377 41.19 -20.30 3.36
C TYR A 377 41.26 -18.77 3.48
#